data_47430ce9239eca7d41bbf9f23b2ec50c
#
_entry.id   47430ce9239eca7d41bbf9f23b2ec50c
#
_cell.length_a   1.000
_cell.length_b   1.000
_cell.length_c   1.000
_cell.angle_alpha   90.00
_cell.angle_beta   90.00
_cell.angle_gamma   90.00
#
_symmetry.space_group_name_H-M   'P 1'
#
loop_
_entity.id
_entity.type
_entity.pdbx_description
1 polymer ?
#
loop_
_entity_poly.entity_id
_entity_poly.type
_entity_poly.pdbx_seq_one_letter_code
_entity_poly.pdbx_strand_id
1 'polypeptide(L)'
;LPLMGVFHHNVDGKNRLFIPAKHRDILGAKFIICPSIRDKSLKAYSLSEWNKYIAPIEKLDRKYQEVLKRFYNSNAAAVTPDAQGRVVLTPELVEFAGLRTSGAVIVGCGNYSEIWSEDNYRAEQASIDMAELLSVIESQGL
;
A
#
# COMPACT_ATOMS: atom_id res chain seq x y z
N LEU A 1 8.36 14.10 -6.26
CA LEU A 1 9.09 12.95 -6.80
C LEU A 1 8.26 11.69 -6.67
N PRO A 2 8.27 10.79 -7.66
CA PRO A 2 7.52 9.55 -7.56
C PRO A 2 8.16 8.54 -6.62
N LEU A 3 7.33 7.72 -5.97
CA LEU A 3 7.77 6.56 -5.23
C LEU A 3 8.15 5.45 -6.21
N MET A 4 9.37 4.93 -6.09
CA MET A 4 9.93 3.97 -7.03
C MET A 4 10.70 2.87 -6.28
N GLY A 5 10.97 1.78 -6.97
CA GLY A 5 11.82 0.70 -6.49
C GLY A 5 11.09 -0.39 -5.74
N VAL A 6 11.79 -1.50 -5.54
CA VAL A 6 11.31 -2.67 -4.82
C VAL A 6 12.30 -2.97 -3.70
N PHE A 7 11.80 -3.13 -2.49
CA PHE A 7 12.63 -3.33 -1.30
C PHE A 7 12.11 -4.52 -0.50
N HIS A 8 13.03 -5.34 0.00
CA HIS A 8 12.70 -6.54 0.76
C HIS A 8 13.09 -6.36 2.22
N HIS A 9 12.12 -6.50 3.12
CA HIS A 9 12.31 -6.41 4.56
C HIS A 9 11.44 -7.44 5.27
N ASN A 10 11.48 -7.48 6.59
CA ASN A 10 10.65 -8.36 7.39
C ASN A 10 9.90 -7.54 8.45
N VAL A 11 8.67 -7.94 8.73
CA VAL A 11 7.95 -7.43 9.91
C VAL A 11 8.48 -8.15 11.13
N ASP A 12 8.92 -7.42 12.15
CA ASP A 12 9.49 -8.02 13.36
C ASP A 12 8.39 -8.48 14.34
N GLY A 13 8.81 -9.06 15.45
CA GLY A 13 7.88 -9.59 16.46
C GLY A 13 7.03 -8.55 17.17
N LYS A 14 7.32 -7.26 16.98
CA LYS A 14 6.54 -6.12 17.50
C LYS A 14 5.76 -5.41 16.39
N ASN A 15 5.54 -6.09 15.27
CA ASN A 15 4.82 -5.57 14.11
C ASN A 15 5.47 -4.32 13.50
N ARG A 16 6.78 -4.17 13.62
CA ARG A 16 7.52 -3.05 13.05
C ARG A 16 8.04 -3.43 11.67
N LEU A 17 7.88 -2.51 10.72
CA LEU A 17 8.38 -2.65 9.36
C LEU A 17 9.24 -1.45 9.03
N PHE A 18 10.47 -1.69 8.57
CA PHE A 18 11.33 -0.62 8.07
C PHE A 18 10.79 -0.08 6.75
N ILE A 19 10.67 1.23 6.65
CA ILE A 19 10.30 1.92 5.40
C ILE A 19 11.56 2.55 4.82
N PRO A 20 11.92 2.26 3.56
CA PRO A 20 13.12 2.81 2.94
C PRO A 20 13.16 4.34 3.02
N ALA A 21 14.35 4.89 3.24
CA ALA A 21 14.52 6.35 3.41
C ALA A 21 13.94 7.15 2.24
N LYS A 22 14.13 6.66 1.00
CA LYS A 22 13.59 7.33 -0.19
C LYS A 22 12.06 7.40 -0.17
N HIS A 23 11.39 6.37 0.34
CA HIS A 23 9.94 6.37 0.50
C HIS A 23 9.51 7.27 1.67
N ARG A 24 10.24 7.24 2.80
CA ARG A 24 9.95 8.10 3.94
C ARG A 24 10.01 9.57 3.58
N ASP A 25 10.98 9.96 2.77
CA ASP A 25 11.16 11.35 2.35
C ASP A 25 9.94 11.86 1.56
N ILE A 26 9.32 11.00 0.77
CA ILE A 26 8.16 11.34 -0.05
C ILE A 26 6.85 11.21 0.74
N LEU A 27 6.72 10.15 1.54
CA LEU A 27 5.52 9.90 2.34
C LEU A 27 5.35 10.93 3.47
N GLY A 28 6.46 11.46 3.97
CA GLY A 28 6.44 12.48 5.03
C GLY A 28 6.61 11.89 6.43
N ALA A 29 6.63 12.79 7.42
CA ALA A 29 6.83 12.41 8.82
C ALA A 29 5.68 11.61 9.40
N LYS A 30 4.49 11.79 8.86
CA LYS A 30 3.28 11.02 9.20
C LYS A 30 2.57 10.68 7.90
N PHE A 31 2.18 9.42 7.74
CA PHE A 31 1.48 8.98 6.54
C PHE A 31 0.47 7.87 6.88
N ILE A 32 -0.35 7.50 5.91
CA ILE A 32 -1.44 6.56 6.11
C ILE A 32 -1.11 5.23 5.47
N ILE A 33 -1.35 4.14 6.20
CA ILE A 33 -1.29 2.78 5.67
C ILE A 33 -2.69 2.18 5.77
N CYS A 34 -3.18 1.63 4.68
CA CYS A 34 -4.51 1.03 4.63
C CYS A 34 -4.47 -0.27 3.81
N PRO A 35 -5.41 -1.20 4.03
CA PRO A 35 -5.51 -2.38 3.18
C PRO A 35 -6.03 -2.00 1.79
N SER A 36 -5.57 -2.71 0.78
CA SER A 36 -6.15 -2.60 -0.55
C SER A 36 -7.54 -3.22 -0.58
N ILE A 37 -8.46 -2.63 -1.34
CA ILE A 37 -9.77 -3.24 -1.59
C ILE A 37 -9.72 -4.26 -2.74
N ARG A 38 -8.65 -4.25 -3.53
CA ARG A 38 -8.53 -5.03 -4.76
C ARG A 38 -7.70 -6.29 -4.61
N ASP A 39 -6.80 -6.32 -3.63
CA ASP A 39 -5.84 -7.41 -3.43
C ASP A 39 -5.45 -7.52 -1.97
N LYS A 40 -4.49 -8.36 -1.64
CA LYS A 40 -4.03 -8.58 -0.27
C LYS A 40 -2.81 -7.73 0.11
N SER A 41 -2.58 -6.63 -0.59
CA SER A 41 -1.52 -5.69 -0.21
C SER A 41 -2.03 -4.60 0.73
N LEU A 42 -1.08 -3.92 1.36
CA LEU A 42 -1.33 -2.64 2.02
C LEU A 42 -0.85 -1.52 1.10
N LYS A 43 -1.44 -0.35 1.25
CA LYS A 43 -1.02 0.84 0.51
C LYS A 43 -0.64 1.94 1.49
N ALA A 44 0.48 2.60 1.19
CA ALA A 44 0.98 3.72 1.98
C ALA A 44 0.85 5.01 1.16
N TYR A 45 0.18 6.00 1.73
CA TYR A 45 -0.06 7.30 1.10
C TYR A 45 0.45 8.42 2.00
N SER A 46 1.07 9.44 1.41
CA SER A 46 1.27 10.71 2.13
C SER A 46 -0.10 11.28 2.51
N LEU A 47 -0.15 12.20 3.47
CA LEU A 47 -1.43 12.80 3.88
C LEU A 47 -2.15 13.46 2.71
N SER A 48 -1.42 14.17 1.84
CA SER A 48 -2.02 14.80 0.67
C SER A 48 -2.53 13.79 -0.36
N GLU A 49 -1.79 12.72 -0.62
CA GLU A 49 -2.22 11.67 -1.55
C GLU A 49 -3.38 10.85 -0.98
N TRP A 50 -3.42 10.64 0.33
CA TRP A 50 -4.56 10.00 0.98
C TRP A 50 -5.85 10.78 0.73
N ASN A 51 -5.80 12.11 0.92
CA ASN A 51 -6.97 12.95 0.70
C ASN A 51 -7.45 12.89 -0.76
N LYS A 52 -6.53 12.85 -1.71
CA LYS A 52 -6.88 12.69 -3.13
C LYS A 52 -7.49 11.31 -3.41
N TYR A 53 -6.97 10.29 -2.77
CA TYR A 53 -7.43 8.91 -2.97
C TYR A 53 -8.86 8.70 -2.50
N ILE A 54 -9.23 9.25 -1.33
CA ILE A 54 -10.57 9.07 -0.77
C ILE A 54 -11.59 10.09 -1.27
N ALA A 55 -11.16 11.22 -1.85
CA ALA A 55 -12.06 12.28 -2.27
C ALA A 55 -13.19 11.82 -3.21
N PRO A 56 -12.97 10.93 -4.19
CA PRO A 56 -14.04 10.47 -5.07
C PRO A 56 -15.20 9.75 -4.37
N ILE A 57 -15.01 9.27 -3.15
CA ILE A 57 -16.07 8.61 -2.38
C ILE A 57 -17.26 9.55 -2.18
N GLU A 58 -17.01 10.85 -2.01
CA GLU A 58 -18.05 11.85 -1.81
C GLU A 58 -19.00 12.01 -3.02
N LYS A 59 -18.62 11.50 -4.17
CA LYS A 59 -19.43 11.55 -5.42
C LYS A 59 -20.32 10.32 -5.61
N LEU A 60 -20.20 9.33 -4.72
CA LEU A 60 -20.98 8.10 -4.83
C LEU A 60 -22.33 8.27 -4.14
N ASP A 61 -23.27 7.36 -4.46
CA ASP A 61 -24.52 7.27 -3.74
C ASP A 61 -24.24 7.02 -2.26
N ARG A 62 -25.08 7.57 -1.40
CA ARG A 62 -24.88 7.58 0.05
C ARG A 62 -24.61 6.20 0.63
N LYS A 63 -25.31 5.18 0.17
CA LYS A 63 -25.12 3.80 0.67
C LYS A 63 -23.71 3.28 0.40
N TYR A 64 -23.12 3.63 -0.75
CA TYR A 64 -21.74 3.24 -1.09
C TYR A 64 -20.72 4.09 -0.33
N GLN A 65 -21.02 5.37 -0.16
CA GLN A 65 -20.16 6.24 0.66
C GLN A 65 -19.97 5.68 2.06
N GLU A 66 -21.07 5.30 2.72
CA GLU A 66 -21.02 4.79 4.10
C GLU A 66 -20.17 3.52 4.20
N VAL A 67 -20.33 2.58 3.27
CA VAL A 67 -19.58 1.33 3.26
C VAL A 67 -18.09 1.60 3.04
N LEU A 68 -17.75 2.42 2.06
CA LEU A 68 -16.34 2.70 1.73
C LEU A 68 -15.65 3.54 2.79
N LYS A 69 -16.34 4.53 3.35
CA LYS A 69 -15.80 5.30 4.48
C LYS A 69 -15.49 4.42 5.67
N ARG A 70 -16.38 3.48 5.97
CA ARG A 70 -16.16 2.52 7.06
C ARG A 70 -14.97 1.63 6.75
N PHE A 71 -14.91 1.07 5.54
CA PHE A 71 -13.81 0.20 5.14
C PHE A 71 -12.46 0.91 5.26
N TYR A 72 -12.32 2.07 4.62
CA TYR A 72 -11.03 2.76 4.60
C TYR A 72 -10.65 3.33 5.96
N ASN A 73 -11.57 4.03 6.64
CA ASN A 73 -11.22 4.71 7.89
C ASN A 73 -11.08 3.75 9.07
N SER A 74 -11.85 2.67 9.11
CA SER A 74 -11.74 1.71 10.22
C SER A 74 -10.47 0.86 10.13
N ASN A 75 -9.93 0.65 8.94
CA ASN A 75 -8.77 -0.20 8.71
C ASN A 75 -7.47 0.59 8.49
N ALA A 76 -7.56 1.88 8.22
CA ALA A 76 -6.39 2.72 8.00
C ALA A 76 -5.69 3.03 9.33
N ALA A 77 -4.38 3.18 9.27
CA ALA A 77 -3.55 3.59 10.39
C ALA A 77 -2.69 4.78 9.99
N ALA A 78 -2.70 5.83 10.81
CA ALA A 78 -1.73 6.92 10.69
C ALA A 78 -0.46 6.49 11.41
N VAL A 79 0.66 6.47 10.71
CA VAL A 79 1.93 5.99 11.26
C VAL A 79 2.98 7.08 11.21
N THR A 80 3.88 7.05 12.18
CA THR A 80 5.05 7.93 12.25
C THR A 80 6.29 7.03 12.40
N PRO A 81 7.22 7.05 11.45
CA PRO A 81 8.44 6.26 11.58
C PRO A 81 9.23 6.64 12.84
N ASP A 82 9.81 5.66 13.49
CA ASP A 82 10.72 5.87 14.61
C ASP A 82 12.09 6.38 14.10
N ALA A 83 13.03 6.59 15.03
CA ALA A 83 14.36 7.09 14.69
C ALA A 83 15.14 6.17 13.75
N GLN A 84 14.76 4.90 13.67
CA GLN A 84 15.39 3.88 12.82
C GLN A 84 14.62 3.68 11.51
N GLY A 85 13.56 4.47 11.26
CA GLY A 85 12.78 4.40 10.03
C GLY A 85 11.72 3.32 10.02
N ARG A 86 11.36 2.76 11.18
CA ARG A 86 10.36 1.70 11.28
C ARG A 86 9.01 2.27 11.68
N VAL A 87 7.95 1.70 11.10
CA VAL A 87 6.57 1.99 11.52
C VAL A 87 6.00 0.76 12.21
N VAL A 88 5.04 0.98 13.12
CA VAL A 88 4.31 -0.12 13.77
C VAL A 88 3.02 -0.33 12.99
N LEU A 89 2.85 -1.53 12.44
CA LEU A 89 1.61 -1.93 11.80
C LEU A 89 0.64 -2.47 12.85
N THR A 90 -0.66 -2.27 12.65
CA THR A 90 -1.65 -2.91 13.50
C THR A 90 -1.63 -4.43 13.27
N PRO A 91 -2.01 -5.24 14.27
CA PRO A 91 -2.15 -6.69 14.04
C PRO A 91 -3.08 -7.03 12.87
N GLU A 92 -4.15 -6.25 12.71
CA GLU A 92 -5.12 -6.44 11.62
C GLU A 92 -4.49 -6.23 10.24
N LEU A 93 -3.64 -5.21 10.09
CA LEU A 93 -2.92 -4.96 8.83
C LEU A 93 -1.92 -6.06 8.53
N VAL A 94 -1.18 -6.49 9.54
CA VAL A 94 -0.21 -7.60 9.40
C VAL A 94 -0.92 -8.88 8.97
N GLU A 95 -2.04 -9.19 9.60
CA GLU A 95 -2.83 -10.38 9.29
C GLU A 95 -3.43 -10.30 7.88
N PHE A 96 -4.03 -9.18 7.54
CA PHE A 96 -4.64 -8.96 6.23
C PHE A 96 -3.65 -9.23 5.10
N ALA A 97 -2.44 -8.71 5.20
CA ALA A 97 -1.43 -8.82 4.15
C ALA A 97 -0.57 -10.10 4.24
N GLY A 98 -0.80 -10.96 5.25
CA GLY A 98 -0.04 -12.19 5.40
C GLY A 98 1.43 -11.98 5.76
N LEU A 99 1.74 -10.92 6.49
CA LEU A 99 3.12 -10.51 6.75
C LEU A 99 3.80 -11.29 7.88
N ARG A 100 3.08 -12.20 8.56
CA ARG A 100 3.69 -13.03 9.61
C ARG A 100 4.43 -14.25 9.07
N THR A 101 4.02 -14.74 7.89
CA THR A 101 4.48 -16.03 7.37
C THR A 101 5.55 -15.93 6.29
N SER A 102 5.75 -14.76 5.73
CA SER A 102 6.80 -14.52 4.75
C SER A 102 7.33 -13.09 4.88
N GLY A 103 8.43 -12.79 4.18
CA GLY A 103 9.00 -11.46 4.15
C GLY A 103 8.05 -10.43 3.57
N ALA A 104 8.39 -9.16 3.74
CA ALA A 104 7.64 -8.03 3.19
C ALA A 104 8.34 -7.48 1.96
N VAL A 105 7.56 -7.12 0.95
CA VAL A 105 8.04 -6.45 -0.27
C VAL A 105 7.38 -5.07 -0.33
N ILE A 106 8.19 -4.03 -0.39
CA ILE A 106 7.73 -2.64 -0.48
C ILE A 106 7.98 -2.17 -1.91
N VAL A 107 6.91 -1.77 -2.59
CA VAL A 107 6.94 -1.45 -4.01
C VAL A 107 6.50 -0.01 -4.22
N GLY A 108 7.34 0.79 -4.89
CA GLY A 108 6.97 2.16 -5.28
C GLY A 108 6.07 2.15 -6.50
N CYS A 109 4.92 2.82 -6.39
CA CYS A 109 3.90 2.88 -7.44
C CYS A 109 3.58 4.31 -7.87
N GLY A 110 4.55 5.22 -7.76
CA GLY A 110 4.39 6.62 -8.15
C GLY A 110 3.87 7.47 -6.99
N ASN A 111 2.59 7.59 -6.82
CA ASN A 111 1.98 8.42 -5.77
C ASN A 111 1.58 7.63 -4.52
N TYR A 112 1.90 6.35 -4.45
CA TYR A 112 1.76 5.52 -3.25
C TYR A 112 2.80 4.41 -3.26
N SER A 113 2.97 3.73 -2.12
CA SER A 113 3.75 2.50 -2.02
C SER A 113 2.82 1.35 -1.69
N GLU A 114 3.15 0.16 -2.18
CA GLU A 114 2.47 -1.08 -1.78
C GLU A 114 3.36 -1.86 -0.82
N ILE A 115 2.72 -2.57 0.11
CA ILE A 115 3.39 -3.49 1.03
C ILE A 115 2.72 -4.84 0.87
N TRP A 116 3.50 -5.82 0.41
CA TRP A 116 3.04 -7.17 0.12
C TRP A 116 3.77 -8.18 1.01
N SER A 117 3.14 -9.31 1.31
CA SER A 117 3.95 -10.48 1.67
C SER A 117 4.69 -10.97 0.42
N GLU A 118 5.85 -11.59 0.60
CA GLU A 118 6.60 -12.13 -0.54
C GLU A 118 5.77 -13.17 -1.30
N ASP A 119 5.03 -14.01 -0.59
CA ASP A 119 4.21 -15.04 -1.22
C ASP A 119 3.09 -14.43 -2.08
N ASN A 120 2.38 -13.44 -1.54
CA ASN A 120 1.31 -12.78 -2.27
C ASN A 120 1.85 -11.93 -3.44
N TYR A 121 3.01 -11.31 -3.26
CA TYR A 121 3.64 -10.53 -4.33
C TYR A 121 4.02 -11.45 -5.50
N ARG A 122 4.63 -12.58 -5.20
CA ARG A 122 4.98 -13.59 -6.23
C ARG A 122 3.74 -14.08 -6.97
N ALA A 123 2.67 -14.39 -6.24
CA ALA A 123 1.42 -14.84 -6.83
C ALA A 123 0.81 -13.77 -7.76
N GLU A 124 0.83 -12.51 -7.33
CA GLU A 124 0.34 -11.38 -8.12
C GLU A 124 1.15 -11.21 -9.41
N GLN A 125 2.49 -11.25 -9.31
CA GLN A 125 3.36 -11.12 -10.47
C GLN A 125 3.14 -12.28 -11.46
N ALA A 126 2.93 -13.50 -10.96
CA ALA A 126 2.68 -14.67 -11.80
C ALA A 126 1.31 -14.62 -12.50
N SER A 127 0.36 -13.84 -11.99
CA SER A 127 -0.98 -13.70 -12.55
C SER A 127 -1.06 -12.74 -13.73
N ILE A 128 0.00 -11.98 -14.00
CA ILE A 128 0.02 -10.95 -15.05
C ILE A 128 0.08 -11.61 -16.43
N ASP A 129 -0.91 -11.32 -17.27
CA ASP A 129 -0.90 -11.68 -18.68
C ASP A 129 -0.16 -10.59 -19.46
N MET A 130 1.10 -10.84 -19.77
CA MET A 130 1.94 -9.86 -20.45
C MET A 130 1.48 -9.58 -21.87
N ALA A 131 0.92 -10.57 -22.56
CA ALA A 131 0.43 -10.37 -23.92
C ALA A 131 -0.76 -9.41 -23.94
N GLU A 132 -1.69 -9.59 -23.01
CA GLU A 132 -2.83 -8.68 -22.84
C GLU A 132 -2.34 -7.27 -22.47
N LEU A 133 -1.41 -7.18 -21.52
CA LEU A 133 -0.87 -5.90 -21.07
C LEU A 133 -0.19 -5.15 -22.22
N LEU A 134 0.62 -5.83 -23.04
CA LEU A 134 1.26 -5.23 -24.19
C LEU A 134 0.25 -4.72 -25.23
N SER A 135 -0.83 -5.48 -25.44
CA SER A 135 -1.92 -5.05 -26.32
C SER A 135 -2.56 -3.75 -25.82
N VAL A 136 -2.80 -3.63 -24.52
CA VAL A 136 -3.35 -2.39 -23.92
C VAL A 136 -2.38 -1.24 -24.09
N ILE A 137 -1.09 -1.46 -23.81
CA ILE A 137 -0.04 -0.44 -23.97
C ILE A 137 -0.02 0.08 -25.40
N GLU A 138 0.00 -0.81 -26.38
CA GLU A 138 0.02 -0.45 -27.80
C GLU A 138 -1.23 0.33 -28.22
N SER A 139 -2.41 -0.10 -27.73
CA SER A 139 -3.67 0.59 -28.05
C SER A 139 -3.73 2.01 -27.49
N GLN A 140 -2.98 2.31 -26.43
CA GLN A 140 -2.91 3.65 -25.81
C GLN A 140 -1.73 4.49 -26.32
N GLY A 141 -0.94 3.95 -27.25
CA GLY A 141 0.20 4.67 -27.83
C GLY A 141 1.39 4.83 -26.87
N LEU A 142 1.46 3.96 -25.89
CA LEU A 142 2.58 3.99 -24.93
C LEU A 142 3.80 3.23 -25.41
#